data_19624a6a83d56c1853d514729766329f
#
_entry.id   19624a6a83d56c1853d514729766329f
#
_cell.length_a   1.000
_cell.length_b   1.000
_cell.length_c   1.000
_cell.angle_alpha   90.00
_cell.angle_beta   90.00
_cell.angle_gamma   90.00
#
_symmetry.space_group_name_H-M   'P 1'
#
loop_
_entity.id
_entity.type
_entity.pdbx_description
1 polymer ?
#
loop_
_entity_poly.entity_id
_entity_poly.type
_entity_poly.pdbx_seq_one_letter_code
_entity_poly.pdbx_strand_id
1 'polypeptide(L)'
;METPIFLAEEGIASAVELLKQESIVALPTETVYGLAGNAFSPKALASIFEAKERPLSDPLIVHLLDISWLKRVVTLTPELEKIVISLASAFWPGPLTLLLPRHAAVPDLVTAGLETVALRIPSHPVFRKVLSLVETPLAAPSANRFGRISPTSASDVFMELQGKIPLILDGGLCQHGLESTILWPRKNLSTPPFPADGRSEDSEAEYLLQILRPGPITAEMLAPWGHVITQSEKGQAPGSLESHYAPRKKLFWYHSGELPQENVGLLSFSKKIPGFRVNEVLSFSGNLLEAAANLYGALRRLDESPVEYLLVEPLSEVGLGFSIMDRLKRAVTSK
;
A
#
# COMPACT_ATOMS: atom_id res chain seq x y z
N MET A 1 -17.64 21.04 -4.59
CA MET A 1 -17.22 20.34 -5.84
C MET A 1 -17.99 19.05 -5.94
N GLU A 2 -18.50 18.67 -7.11
CA GLU A 2 -19.08 17.35 -7.34
C GLU A 2 -17.95 16.34 -7.61
N THR A 3 -18.10 15.09 -7.13
CA THR A 3 -17.12 14.04 -7.36
C THR A 3 -17.78 12.88 -8.12
N PRO A 4 -17.81 12.93 -9.46
CA PRO A 4 -18.38 11.87 -10.28
C PRO A 4 -17.55 10.59 -10.22
N ILE A 5 -18.24 9.45 -10.33
CA ILE A 5 -17.64 8.14 -10.58
C ILE A 5 -17.92 7.77 -12.02
N PHE A 6 -16.88 7.55 -12.82
CA PHE A 6 -17.01 7.05 -14.18
C PHE A 6 -16.46 5.62 -14.28
N LEU A 7 -17.13 4.79 -15.07
CA LEU A 7 -16.53 3.53 -15.48
C LEU A 7 -15.20 3.81 -16.20
N ALA A 8 -14.22 2.96 -16.00
CA ALA A 8 -12.85 3.20 -16.49
C ALA A 8 -12.83 3.49 -18.00
N GLU A 9 -13.59 2.73 -18.80
CA GLU A 9 -13.65 2.89 -20.26
C GLU A 9 -14.16 4.28 -20.70
N GLU A 10 -15.06 4.88 -19.94
CA GLU A 10 -15.68 6.16 -20.24
C GLU A 10 -14.87 7.35 -19.69
N GLY A 11 -14.21 7.15 -18.54
CA GLY A 11 -13.59 8.23 -17.78
C GLY A 11 -12.09 8.44 -18.02
N ILE A 12 -11.37 7.53 -18.73
CA ILE A 12 -9.91 7.64 -18.92
C ILE A 12 -9.51 8.97 -19.56
N ALA A 13 -10.22 9.43 -20.58
CA ALA A 13 -9.89 10.68 -21.26
C ALA A 13 -9.97 11.88 -20.30
N SER A 14 -11.04 11.98 -19.52
CA SER A 14 -11.23 13.03 -18.50
C SER A 14 -10.18 12.96 -17.40
N ALA A 15 -9.82 11.75 -16.95
CA ALA A 15 -8.76 11.55 -15.95
C ALA A 15 -7.40 12.03 -16.46
N VAL A 16 -7.06 11.71 -17.71
CA VAL A 16 -5.82 12.14 -18.36
C VAL A 16 -5.77 13.66 -18.49
N GLU A 17 -6.86 14.28 -18.90
CA GLU A 17 -6.97 15.75 -19.03
C GLU A 17 -6.75 16.43 -17.67
N LEU A 18 -7.44 15.97 -16.62
CA LEU A 18 -7.28 16.48 -15.26
C LEU A 18 -5.85 16.36 -14.77
N LEU A 19 -5.21 15.19 -14.96
CA LEU A 19 -3.82 14.97 -14.54
C LEU A 19 -2.83 15.86 -15.31
N LYS A 20 -3.06 16.09 -16.62
CA LYS A 20 -2.26 17.03 -17.43
C LYS A 20 -2.45 18.50 -17.00
N GLN A 21 -3.59 18.85 -16.44
CA GLN A 21 -3.88 20.15 -15.83
C GLN A 21 -3.38 20.27 -14.38
N GLU A 22 -2.53 19.34 -13.94
CA GLU A 22 -1.98 19.25 -12.58
C GLU A 22 -3.05 19.09 -11.47
N SER A 23 -4.19 18.50 -11.82
CA SER A 23 -5.22 18.08 -10.88
C SER A 23 -4.97 16.67 -10.38
N ILE A 24 -5.85 16.15 -9.52
CA ILE A 24 -5.76 14.83 -8.90
C ILE A 24 -6.96 13.98 -9.29
N VAL A 25 -6.77 12.64 -9.37
CA VAL A 25 -7.81 11.68 -9.74
C VAL A 25 -7.65 10.42 -8.92
N ALA A 26 -8.74 9.83 -8.43
CA ALA A 26 -8.69 8.51 -7.81
C ALA A 26 -8.71 7.42 -8.89
N LEU A 27 -7.71 6.54 -8.85
CA LEU A 27 -7.48 5.47 -9.82
C LEU A 27 -7.42 4.09 -9.14
N PRO A 28 -7.97 3.03 -9.77
CA PRO A 28 -7.85 1.67 -9.28
C PRO A 28 -6.42 1.15 -9.45
N THR A 29 -5.94 0.37 -8.48
CA THR A 29 -4.75 -0.45 -8.59
C THR A 29 -5.06 -1.90 -8.21
N GLU A 30 -4.12 -2.81 -8.43
CA GLU A 30 -4.24 -4.19 -7.98
C GLU A 30 -4.24 -4.34 -6.45
N THR A 31 -3.73 -3.33 -5.73
CA THR A 31 -3.60 -3.31 -4.26
C THR A 31 -4.76 -2.60 -3.58
N VAL A 32 -4.80 -1.28 -3.65
CA VAL A 32 -5.85 -0.39 -3.16
C VAL A 32 -6.03 0.77 -4.14
N TYR A 33 -7.15 1.47 -4.13
CA TYR A 33 -7.32 2.69 -4.93
C TYR A 33 -6.32 3.76 -4.50
N GLY A 34 -5.69 4.41 -5.49
CA GLY A 34 -4.71 5.48 -5.28
C GLY A 34 -5.24 6.85 -5.68
N LEU A 35 -4.96 7.88 -4.88
CA LEU A 35 -5.21 9.27 -5.26
C LEU A 35 -4.00 9.80 -6.03
N ALA A 36 -4.10 9.81 -7.35
CA ALA A 36 -3.02 10.07 -8.27
C ALA A 36 -2.90 11.55 -8.65
N GLY A 37 -1.67 12.04 -8.72
CA GLY A 37 -1.30 13.34 -9.26
C GLY A 37 0.10 13.31 -9.85
N ASN A 38 0.45 14.27 -10.72
CA ASN A 38 1.77 14.35 -11.33
C ASN A 38 2.86 14.45 -10.23
N ALA A 39 3.79 13.48 -10.21
CA ALA A 39 4.83 13.38 -9.20
C ALA A 39 5.85 14.54 -9.21
N PHE A 40 5.91 15.30 -10.30
CA PHE A 40 6.79 16.45 -10.45
C PHE A 40 6.07 17.81 -10.31
N SER A 41 4.75 17.83 -10.10
CA SER A 41 3.98 19.05 -9.90
C SER A 41 3.76 19.35 -8.41
N PRO A 42 4.37 20.41 -7.86
CA PRO A 42 4.10 20.84 -6.48
C PRO A 42 2.61 21.11 -6.24
N LYS A 43 1.90 21.61 -7.24
CA LYS A 43 0.46 21.89 -7.17
C LYS A 43 -0.34 20.59 -7.00
N ALA A 44 -0.10 19.59 -7.86
CA ALA A 44 -0.79 18.30 -7.76
C ALA A 44 -0.47 17.60 -6.42
N LEU A 45 0.79 17.64 -5.99
CA LEU A 45 1.22 17.07 -4.70
C LEU A 45 0.51 17.74 -3.52
N ALA A 46 0.49 19.08 -3.49
CA ALA A 46 -0.22 19.83 -2.45
C ALA A 46 -1.71 19.45 -2.38
N SER A 47 -2.37 19.31 -3.55
CA SER A 47 -3.77 18.89 -3.64
C SER A 47 -4.00 17.47 -3.10
N ILE A 48 -3.03 16.52 -3.27
CA ILE A 48 -3.10 15.18 -2.66
C ILE A 48 -3.08 15.30 -1.13
N PHE A 49 -2.15 16.06 -0.57
CA PHE A 49 -2.04 16.23 0.88
C PHE A 49 -3.28 16.89 1.48
N GLU A 50 -3.78 17.94 0.83
CA GLU A 50 -4.98 18.66 1.25
C GLU A 50 -6.24 17.77 1.22
N ALA A 51 -6.52 17.10 0.11
CA ALA A 51 -7.69 16.24 -0.04
C ALA A 51 -7.74 15.11 1.00
N LYS A 52 -6.57 14.56 1.36
CA LYS A 52 -6.41 13.48 2.32
C LYS A 52 -6.29 13.95 3.78
N GLU A 53 -6.08 15.24 4.04
CA GLU A 53 -5.69 15.76 5.37
C GLU A 53 -4.41 15.04 5.89
N ARG A 54 -3.47 14.78 4.95
CA ARG A 54 -2.26 14.01 5.22
C ARG A 54 -1.14 14.92 5.73
N PRO A 55 -0.36 14.53 6.76
CA PRO A 55 0.81 15.28 7.18
C PRO A 55 1.90 15.24 6.10
N LEU A 56 2.58 16.38 5.87
CA LEU A 56 3.66 16.52 4.88
C LEU A 56 4.89 15.63 5.19
N SER A 57 4.98 15.14 6.43
CA SER A 57 6.05 14.23 6.87
C SER A 57 5.85 12.76 6.46
N ASP A 58 4.71 12.42 5.82
CA ASP A 58 4.44 11.05 5.38
C ASP A 58 4.64 10.95 3.86
N PRO A 59 5.73 10.29 3.37
CA PRO A 59 6.11 10.28 1.96
C PRO A 59 5.07 9.58 1.06
N LEU A 60 5.20 9.77 -0.25
CA LEU A 60 4.31 9.22 -1.27
C LEU A 60 5.00 8.11 -2.07
N ILE A 61 4.21 7.21 -2.67
CA ILE A 61 4.71 6.21 -3.62
C ILE A 61 4.54 6.74 -5.04
N VAL A 62 5.62 6.74 -5.82
CA VAL A 62 5.64 7.10 -7.24
C VAL A 62 5.35 5.86 -8.09
N HIS A 63 4.44 6.00 -9.05
CA HIS A 63 4.04 4.94 -9.96
C HIS A 63 4.61 5.21 -11.36
N LEU A 64 5.29 4.22 -11.91
CA LEU A 64 5.94 4.25 -13.22
C LEU A 64 5.18 3.39 -14.23
N LEU A 65 5.27 3.73 -15.51
CA LEU A 65 4.69 2.91 -16.59
C LEU A 65 5.51 1.63 -16.80
N ASP A 66 6.83 1.77 -16.87
CA ASP A 66 7.78 0.70 -17.10
C ASP A 66 9.15 1.04 -16.53
N ILE A 67 10.10 0.10 -16.67
CA ILE A 67 11.43 0.19 -16.10
C ILE A 67 12.28 1.31 -16.72
N SER A 68 12.00 1.72 -17.96
CA SER A 68 12.75 2.80 -18.63
C SER A 68 12.57 4.15 -17.92
N TRP A 69 11.47 4.30 -17.15
CA TRP A 69 11.19 5.50 -16.38
C TRP A 69 11.97 5.62 -15.08
N LEU A 70 12.68 4.56 -14.65
CA LEU A 70 13.49 4.59 -13.40
C LEU A 70 14.43 5.80 -13.36
N LYS A 71 15.14 6.08 -14.46
CA LYS A 71 16.11 7.19 -14.55
C LYS A 71 15.50 8.58 -14.32
N ARG A 72 14.18 8.71 -14.42
CA ARG A 72 13.48 9.97 -14.15
C ARG A 72 13.31 10.23 -12.65
N VAL A 73 13.41 9.18 -11.82
CA VAL A 73 12.98 9.22 -10.42
C VAL A 73 14.08 8.82 -9.46
N VAL A 74 15.03 7.95 -9.90
CA VAL A 74 16.11 7.43 -9.05
C VAL A 74 17.48 7.58 -9.68
N THR A 75 18.51 7.61 -8.81
CA THR A 75 19.93 7.53 -9.20
C THR A 75 20.49 6.25 -8.59
N LEU A 76 20.89 5.30 -9.45
CA LEU A 76 21.38 3.98 -9.04
C LEU A 76 22.87 3.83 -9.31
N THR A 77 23.58 3.15 -8.41
CA THR A 77 24.90 2.61 -8.72
C THR A 77 24.75 1.33 -9.57
N PRO A 78 25.77 0.91 -10.34
CA PRO A 78 25.69 -0.30 -11.17
C PRO A 78 25.33 -1.57 -10.36
N GLU A 79 25.81 -1.68 -9.11
CA GLU A 79 25.54 -2.81 -8.22
C GLU A 79 24.07 -2.82 -7.77
N LEU A 80 23.56 -1.66 -7.32
CA LEU A 80 22.16 -1.51 -6.91
C LEU A 80 21.22 -1.72 -8.11
N GLU A 81 21.58 -1.26 -9.30
CA GLU A 81 20.80 -1.47 -10.51
C GLU A 81 20.59 -2.95 -10.82
N LYS A 82 21.60 -3.81 -10.64
CA LYS A 82 21.48 -5.26 -10.88
C LYS A 82 20.39 -5.89 -10.01
N ILE A 83 20.40 -5.63 -8.69
CA ILE A 83 19.39 -6.20 -7.79
C ILE A 83 18.00 -5.60 -8.07
N VAL A 84 17.90 -4.31 -8.37
CA VAL A 84 16.65 -3.63 -8.73
C VAL A 84 16.05 -4.25 -9.99
N ILE A 85 16.85 -4.47 -11.06
CA ILE A 85 16.38 -5.09 -12.30
C ILE A 85 15.93 -6.53 -12.06
N SER A 86 16.66 -7.30 -11.25
CA SER A 86 16.30 -8.68 -10.92
C SER A 86 14.97 -8.76 -10.16
N LEU A 87 14.78 -7.93 -9.12
CA LEU A 87 13.52 -7.82 -8.38
C LEU A 87 12.36 -7.31 -9.27
N ALA A 88 12.63 -6.31 -10.10
CA ALA A 88 11.66 -5.77 -11.04
C ALA A 88 11.19 -6.82 -12.05
N SER A 89 12.09 -7.64 -12.59
CA SER A 89 11.76 -8.71 -13.53
C SER A 89 10.85 -9.78 -12.91
N ALA A 90 10.95 -10.00 -11.60
CA ALA A 90 10.15 -10.99 -10.90
C ALA A 90 8.79 -10.46 -10.44
N PHE A 91 8.72 -9.18 -10.02
CA PHE A 91 7.57 -8.65 -9.29
C PHE A 91 6.90 -7.43 -9.93
N TRP A 92 7.42 -6.90 -11.05
CA TRP A 92 6.81 -5.80 -11.79
C TRP A 92 6.37 -6.23 -13.20
N PRO A 93 5.21 -5.76 -13.65
CA PRO A 93 4.21 -4.95 -12.94
C PRO A 93 3.57 -5.72 -11.78
N GLY A 94 3.43 -5.09 -10.60
CA GLY A 94 2.84 -5.78 -9.44
C GLY A 94 3.02 -5.06 -8.09
N PRO A 95 2.68 -5.75 -7.00
CA PRO A 95 2.52 -5.17 -5.67
C PRO A 95 3.83 -5.06 -4.87
N LEU A 96 4.98 -4.92 -5.53
CA LEU A 96 6.27 -4.60 -4.91
C LEU A 96 6.59 -3.12 -5.08
N THR A 97 6.84 -2.42 -4.00
CA THR A 97 7.39 -1.05 -3.96
C THR A 97 8.84 -1.12 -3.52
N LEU A 98 9.74 -0.50 -4.26
CA LEU A 98 11.15 -0.38 -3.89
C LEU A 98 11.42 1.01 -3.31
N LEU A 99 12.16 1.08 -2.21
CA LEU A 99 12.70 2.31 -1.65
C LEU A 99 14.13 2.48 -2.16
N LEU A 100 14.39 3.52 -2.95
CA LEU A 100 15.65 3.71 -3.68
C LEU A 100 16.16 5.16 -3.56
N PRO A 101 17.47 5.41 -3.77
CA PRO A 101 18.03 6.76 -3.79
C PRO A 101 17.32 7.64 -4.82
N ARG A 102 16.77 8.79 -4.39
CA ARG A 102 16.02 9.69 -5.24
C ARG A 102 16.91 10.43 -6.25
N HIS A 103 16.35 10.67 -7.42
CA HIS A 103 16.93 11.64 -8.36
C HIS A 103 16.61 13.08 -7.91
N ALA A 104 17.52 14.02 -8.15
CA ALA A 104 17.37 15.42 -7.72
C ALA A 104 16.13 16.13 -8.27
N ALA A 105 15.55 15.65 -9.39
CA ALA A 105 14.33 16.19 -9.97
C ALA A 105 13.05 15.84 -9.18
N VAL A 106 13.11 14.88 -8.24
CA VAL A 106 11.95 14.49 -7.43
C VAL A 106 11.73 15.54 -6.33
N PRO A 107 10.54 16.18 -6.27
CA PRO A 107 10.25 17.19 -5.26
C PRO A 107 10.31 16.63 -3.83
N ASP A 108 10.76 17.44 -2.87
CA ASP A 108 10.79 17.09 -1.45
C ASP A 108 9.43 16.68 -0.90
N LEU A 109 8.34 17.23 -1.43
CA LEU A 109 6.97 16.84 -1.07
C LEU A 109 6.68 15.35 -1.32
N VAL A 110 7.30 14.73 -2.31
CA VAL A 110 7.12 13.29 -2.59
C VAL A 110 7.79 12.45 -1.53
N THR A 111 8.97 12.85 -1.08
CA THR A 111 9.85 12.07 -0.19
C THR A 111 9.80 12.52 1.26
N ALA A 112 9.00 13.56 1.58
CA ALA A 112 9.05 14.22 2.89
C ALA A 112 10.47 14.71 3.26
N GLY A 113 11.26 15.12 2.26
CA GLY A 113 12.64 15.58 2.44
C GLY A 113 13.68 14.44 2.58
N LEU A 114 13.28 13.17 2.47
CA LEU A 114 14.21 12.04 2.54
C LEU A 114 15.03 11.89 1.25
N GLU A 115 16.25 11.35 1.37
CA GLU A 115 17.13 11.04 0.25
C GLU A 115 16.70 9.81 -0.57
N THR A 116 15.62 9.17 -0.17
CA THR A 116 15.05 8.00 -0.86
C THR A 116 13.63 8.28 -1.34
N VAL A 117 13.23 7.59 -2.40
CA VAL A 117 11.88 7.62 -2.96
C VAL A 117 11.32 6.21 -3.06
N ALA A 118 10.07 6.03 -2.66
CA ALA A 118 9.32 4.79 -2.82
C ALA A 118 8.67 4.77 -4.21
N LEU A 119 8.87 3.70 -4.99
CA LEU A 119 8.34 3.61 -6.35
C LEU A 119 7.95 2.19 -6.74
N ARG A 120 6.97 2.06 -7.65
CA ARG A 120 6.56 0.78 -8.22
C ARG A 120 6.00 0.92 -9.64
N ILE A 121 5.85 -0.22 -10.32
CA ILE A 121 5.10 -0.34 -11.57
C ILE A 121 3.81 -1.10 -11.27
N PRO A 122 2.62 -0.45 -11.28
CA PRO A 122 1.36 -1.11 -10.96
C PRO A 122 0.94 -2.06 -12.07
N SER A 123 0.21 -3.13 -11.74
CA SER A 123 -0.27 -4.10 -12.73
C SER A 123 -1.68 -3.79 -13.25
N HIS A 124 -2.46 -2.95 -12.57
CA HIS A 124 -3.86 -2.69 -12.95
C HIS A 124 -3.96 -2.01 -14.32
N PRO A 125 -4.74 -2.56 -15.28
CA PRO A 125 -4.75 -2.10 -16.67
C PRO A 125 -5.21 -0.64 -16.81
N VAL A 126 -6.17 -0.19 -16.01
CA VAL A 126 -6.67 1.20 -16.03
C VAL A 126 -5.57 2.17 -15.61
N PHE A 127 -4.87 1.91 -14.49
CA PHE A 127 -3.79 2.77 -14.03
C PHE A 127 -2.65 2.85 -15.06
N ARG A 128 -2.26 1.71 -15.63
CA ARG A 128 -1.23 1.63 -16.67
C ARG A 128 -1.64 2.39 -17.93
N LYS A 129 -2.93 2.29 -18.34
CA LYS A 129 -3.45 3.03 -19.50
C LYS A 129 -3.40 4.55 -19.25
N VAL A 130 -3.77 5.01 -18.05
CA VAL A 130 -3.65 6.42 -17.67
C VAL A 130 -2.19 6.86 -17.69
N LEU A 131 -1.25 6.10 -17.08
CA LEU A 131 0.19 6.40 -17.13
C LEU A 131 0.70 6.55 -18.57
N SER A 132 0.31 5.64 -19.47
CA SER A 132 0.74 5.68 -20.87
C SER A 132 0.25 6.90 -21.65
N LEU A 133 -0.88 7.50 -21.25
CA LEU A 133 -1.46 8.67 -21.90
C LEU A 133 -1.04 10.00 -21.26
N VAL A 134 -0.76 9.99 -19.96
CA VAL A 134 -0.23 11.17 -19.25
C VAL A 134 1.26 11.35 -19.48
N GLU A 135 1.99 10.27 -19.77
CA GLU A 135 3.42 10.22 -20.08
C GLU A 135 4.33 10.80 -18.97
N THR A 136 3.82 10.80 -17.73
CA THR A 136 4.59 11.25 -16.56
C THR A 136 4.37 10.33 -15.36
N PRO A 137 5.38 10.10 -14.48
CA PRO A 137 5.22 9.42 -13.22
C PRO A 137 4.14 10.07 -12.35
N LEU A 138 3.31 9.25 -11.69
CA LEU A 138 2.24 9.70 -10.82
C LEU A 138 2.56 9.34 -9.37
N ALA A 139 2.50 10.31 -8.45
CA ALA A 139 2.47 10.04 -7.02
C ALA A 139 1.04 9.65 -6.63
N ALA A 140 0.88 8.50 -5.95
CA ALA A 140 -0.45 8.04 -5.56
C ALA A 140 -0.43 7.30 -4.22
N PRO A 141 -0.69 7.97 -3.09
CA PRO A 141 -1.08 7.30 -1.85
C PRO A 141 -2.48 6.69 -1.98
N SER A 142 -2.91 5.87 -1.01
CA SER A 142 -4.29 5.33 -0.97
C SER A 142 -5.34 6.45 -1.01
N ALA A 143 -6.48 6.24 -1.67
CA ALA A 143 -7.48 7.29 -1.91
C ALA A 143 -8.52 7.41 -0.77
N ASN A 144 -8.07 7.51 0.48
CA ASN A 144 -8.86 7.72 1.70
C ASN A 144 -8.35 8.92 2.50
N ARG A 145 -9.11 9.42 3.46
CA ARG A 145 -8.61 10.35 4.46
C ARG A 145 -7.51 9.69 5.29
N PHE A 146 -6.55 10.48 5.71
CA PHE A 146 -5.39 9.98 6.46
C PHE A 146 -5.80 9.18 7.72
N GLY A 147 -5.13 8.06 7.96
CA GLY A 147 -5.38 7.17 9.10
C GLY A 147 -6.59 6.23 8.96
N ARG A 148 -7.46 6.44 7.97
CA ARG A 148 -8.66 5.64 7.73
C ARG A 148 -8.38 4.37 6.95
N ILE A 149 -9.38 3.47 6.89
CA ILE A 149 -9.33 2.23 6.11
C ILE A 149 -9.05 2.55 4.64
N SER A 150 -8.09 1.87 4.03
CA SER A 150 -7.79 2.05 2.61
C SER A 150 -8.95 1.58 1.72
N PRO A 151 -9.22 2.27 0.60
CA PRO A 151 -10.32 1.92 -0.28
C PRO A 151 -9.95 0.80 -1.24
N THR A 152 -10.83 -0.18 -1.39
CA THR A 152 -10.68 -1.30 -2.33
C THR A 152 -11.70 -1.27 -3.48
N SER A 153 -12.60 -0.29 -3.46
CA SER A 153 -13.60 -0.03 -4.50
C SER A 153 -13.76 1.48 -4.76
N ALA A 154 -14.37 1.85 -5.88
CA ALA A 154 -14.70 3.25 -6.19
C ALA A 154 -15.70 3.83 -5.18
N SER A 155 -16.65 3.03 -4.69
CA SER A 155 -17.61 3.44 -3.66
C SER A 155 -16.91 3.76 -2.32
N ASP A 156 -15.87 3.01 -1.94
CA ASP A 156 -15.08 3.31 -0.75
C ASP A 156 -14.38 4.68 -0.86
N VAL A 157 -13.81 4.97 -2.05
CA VAL A 157 -13.20 6.27 -2.33
C VAL A 157 -14.22 7.39 -2.23
N PHE A 158 -15.40 7.19 -2.82
CA PHE A 158 -16.48 8.19 -2.77
C PHE A 158 -16.89 8.51 -1.33
N MET A 159 -17.08 7.50 -0.49
CA MET A 159 -17.41 7.72 0.93
C MET A 159 -16.34 8.53 1.69
N GLU A 160 -15.08 8.41 1.31
CA GLU A 160 -13.97 9.11 1.97
C GLU A 160 -13.70 10.51 1.41
N LEU A 161 -13.81 10.70 0.08
CA LEU A 161 -13.28 11.88 -0.61
C LEU A 161 -14.33 12.62 -1.49
N GLN A 162 -15.62 12.30 -1.38
CA GLN A 162 -16.67 13.07 -2.09
C GLN A 162 -16.58 14.56 -1.74
N GLY A 163 -16.71 15.42 -2.75
CA GLY A 163 -16.60 16.86 -2.60
C GLY A 163 -15.17 17.40 -2.52
N LYS A 164 -14.15 16.53 -2.39
CA LYS A 164 -12.74 16.91 -2.24
C LYS A 164 -11.90 16.65 -3.49
N ILE A 165 -12.34 15.74 -4.37
CA ILE A 165 -11.62 15.35 -5.59
C ILE A 165 -12.52 15.43 -6.82
N PRO A 166 -11.98 15.75 -8.00
CA PRO A 166 -12.81 16.00 -9.18
C PRO A 166 -13.31 14.75 -9.90
N LEU A 167 -12.68 13.57 -9.68
CA LEU A 167 -13.03 12.36 -10.43
C LEU A 167 -12.56 11.09 -9.73
N ILE A 168 -13.38 10.04 -9.82
CA ILE A 168 -13.03 8.66 -9.47
C ILE A 168 -13.22 7.80 -10.73
N LEU A 169 -12.20 7.03 -11.13
CA LEU A 169 -12.35 5.99 -12.14
C LEU A 169 -12.67 4.66 -11.46
N ASP A 170 -13.80 4.07 -11.83
CA ASP A 170 -14.18 2.74 -11.35
C ASP A 170 -13.57 1.66 -12.26
N GLY A 171 -12.64 0.90 -11.73
CA GLY A 171 -12.03 -0.28 -12.35
C GLY A 171 -12.37 -1.58 -11.62
N GLY A 172 -13.40 -1.57 -10.79
CA GLY A 172 -13.81 -2.73 -9.99
C GLY A 172 -13.06 -2.87 -8.66
N LEU A 173 -13.18 -4.05 -8.06
CA LEU A 173 -12.53 -4.38 -6.78
C LEU A 173 -11.03 -4.62 -6.96
N CYS A 174 -10.24 -4.17 -6.00
CA CYS A 174 -8.81 -4.44 -5.96
C CYS A 174 -8.53 -5.93 -5.68
N GLN A 175 -7.60 -6.52 -6.43
CA GLN A 175 -7.30 -7.96 -6.37
C GLN A 175 -6.68 -8.38 -5.03
N HIS A 176 -5.72 -7.59 -4.50
CA HIS A 176 -4.98 -7.95 -3.29
C HIS A 176 -5.62 -7.42 -2.00
N GLY A 177 -6.34 -6.30 -2.07
CA GLY A 177 -7.00 -5.68 -0.91
C GLY A 177 -6.07 -5.16 0.19
N LEU A 178 -4.76 -5.26 0.03
CA LEU A 178 -3.73 -4.72 0.91
C LEU A 178 -2.75 -3.87 0.10
N GLU A 179 -2.13 -2.89 0.73
CA GLU A 179 -1.07 -2.08 0.10
C GLU A 179 0.14 -2.93 -0.26
N SER A 180 0.90 -2.44 -1.24
CA SER A 180 2.14 -3.06 -1.72
C SER A 180 3.16 -3.30 -0.60
N THR A 181 3.93 -4.37 -0.73
CA THR A 181 5.13 -4.59 0.08
C THR A 181 6.14 -3.48 -0.22
N ILE A 182 6.69 -2.81 0.80
CA ILE A 182 7.78 -1.85 0.65
C ILE A 182 9.07 -2.53 1.04
N LEU A 183 9.98 -2.64 0.08
CA LEU A 183 11.28 -3.27 0.21
C LEU A 183 12.39 -2.23 0.02
N TRP A 184 13.33 -2.21 0.94
CA TRP A 184 14.55 -1.44 0.84
C TRP A 184 15.76 -2.37 0.64
N PRO A 185 16.29 -2.48 -0.57
CA PRO A 185 17.54 -3.18 -0.80
C PRO A 185 18.69 -2.29 -0.30
N ARG A 186 19.34 -2.71 0.77
CA ARG A 186 20.46 -2.00 1.41
C ARG A 186 21.75 -2.79 1.20
N LYS A 187 22.86 -2.08 0.98
CA LYS A 187 24.17 -2.73 1.00
C LYS A 187 24.43 -3.33 2.38
N ASN A 188 24.83 -4.58 2.43
CA ASN A 188 25.18 -5.26 3.67
C ASN A 188 26.53 -4.74 4.16
N LEU A 189 26.52 -3.81 5.12
CA LEU A 189 27.73 -3.22 5.70
C LEU A 189 28.43 -4.16 6.71
N SER A 190 27.79 -5.28 7.08
CA SER A 190 28.34 -6.25 8.01
C SER A 190 29.23 -7.28 7.35
N THR A 191 29.24 -7.36 6.02
CA THR A 191 30.13 -8.24 5.27
C THR A 191 31.50 -7.57 5.15
N PRO A 192 32.57 -8.11 5.75
CA PRO A 192 33.89 -7.55 5.57
C PRO A 192 34.28 -7.66 4.10
N PRO A 193 35.02 -6.67 3.54
CA PRO A 193 35.39 -6.63 2.12
C PRO A 193 36.25 -7.81 1.64
N PHE A 194 36.79 -8.64 2.57
CA PHE A 194 37.43 -9.91 2.31
C PHE A 194 37.20 -10.87 3.48
N PRO A 195 36.71 -12.10 3.24
CA PRO A 195 36.71 -13.12 4.28
C PRO A 195 38.16 -13.43 4.70
N ALA A 196 38.46 -13.36 6.00
CA ALA A 196 39.78 -13.59 6.55
C ALA A 196 40.31 -15.04 6.35
N ASP A 197 39.48 -15.94 5.82
CA ASP A 197 39.73 -17.39 5.70
C ASP A 197 39.81 -17.93 4.26
N GLY A 198 39.81 -17.04 3.24
CA GLY A 198 39.98 -17.44 1.84
C GLY A 198 38.82 -18.29 1.26
N ARG A 199 37.64 -18.31 1.88
CA ARG A 199 36.45 -18.97 1.32
C ARG A 199 35.88 -18.11 0.18
N SER A 200 35.41 -18.79 -0.86
CA SER A 200 34.89 -18.18 -2.09
C SER A 200 33.76 -17.20 -1.81
N GLU A 201 33.67 -16.14 -2.63
CA GLU A 201 32.72 -15.03 -2.62
C GLU A 201 31.23 -15.41 -2.71
N ASP A 202 30.88 -16.72 -2.67
CA ASP A 202 29.53 -17.23 -2.92
C ASP A 202 28.60 -17.31 -1.70
N SER A 203 28.98 -16.82 -0.52
CA SER A 203 28.24 -17.20 0.72
C SER A 203 27.55 -16.08 1.47
N GLU A 204 27.77 -14.79 1.17
CA GLU A 204 27.03 -13.72 1.85
C GLU A 204 26.41 -12.76 0.83
N ALA A 205 25.07 -12.64 0.87
CA ALA A 205 24.33 -11.74 -0.01
C ALA A 205 24.86 -10.31 0.14
N GLU A 206 25.29 -9.71 -0.97
CA GLU A 206 25.80 -8.33 -1.02
C GLU A 206 24.77 -7.31 -0.54
N TYR A 207 23.49 -7.66 -0.62
CA TYR A 207 22.36 -6.82 -0.24
C TYR A 207 21.50 -7.47 0.85
N LEU A 208 21.16 -6.65 1.85
CA LEU A 208 20.13 -6.92 2.83
C LEU A 208 18.79 -6.41 2.28
N LEU A 209 17.79 -7.28 2.25
CA LEU A 209 16.44 -6.97 1.79
C LEU A 209 15.56 -6.63 2.98
N GLN A 210 15.43 -5.33 3.31
CA GLN A 210 14.64 -4.88 4.44
C GLN A 210 13.19 -4.60 4.04
N ILE A 211 12.24 -5.37 4.57
CA ILE A 211 10.80 -5.09 4.44
C ILE A 211 10.43 -4.02 5.45
N LEU A 212 10.10 -2.82 4.96
CA LEU A 212 9.64 -1.69 5.77
C LEU A 212 8.12 -1.72 6.00
N ARG A 213 7.37 -2.27 5.06
CA ARG A 213 5.93 -2.49 5.15
C ARG A 213 5.58 -3.84 4.54
N PRO A 214 5.06 -4.78 5.33
CA PRO A 214 4.59 -6.06 4.80
C PRO A 214 3.40 -5.85 3.84
N GLY A 215 3.28 -6.72 2.83
CA GLY A 215 2.23 -6.66 1.83
C GLY A 215 2.11 -7.99 1.06
N PRO A 216 1.54 -7.99 -0.16
CA PRO A 216 1.33 -9.23 -0.92
C PRO A 216 2.61 -10.00 -1.28
N ILE A 217 3.75 -9.31 -1.42
CA ILE A 217 5.05 -9.98 -1.61
C ILE A 217 5.64 -10.26 -0.24
N THR A 218 5.73 -11.55 0.13
CA THR A 218 6.17 -11.99 1.46
C THR A 218 7.67 -12.17 1.56
N ALA A 219 8.19 -12.34 2.78
CA ALA A 219 9.62 -12.57 3.02
C ALA A 219 10.11 -13.86 2.34
N GLU A 220 9.28 -14.91 2.35
CA GLU A 220 9.59 -16.19 1.71
C GLU A 220 9.72 -16.04 0.20
N MET A 221 8.89 -15.20 -0.43
CA MET A 221 8.97 -14.90 -1.86
C MET A 221 10.25 -14.13 -2.21
N LEU A 222 10.77 -13.30 -1.30
CA LEU A 222 11.97 -12.49 -1.51
C LEU A 222 13.27 -13.24 -1.17
N ALA A 223 13.22 -14.32 -0.41
CA ALA A 223 14.38 -15.09 0.03
C ALA A 223 15.38 -15.49 -1.08
N PRO A 224 14.95 -15.80 -2.33
CA PRO A 224 15.89 -16.11 -3.42
C PRO A 224 16.83 -14.96 -3.82
N TRP A 225 16.51 -13.71 -3.45
CA TRP A 225 17.29 -12.52 -3.81
C TRP A 225 18.27 -12.05 -2.73
N GLY A 226 18.21 -12.62 -1.53
CA GLY A 226 19.13 -12.26 -0.46
C GLY A 226 18.58 -12.47 0.94
N HIS A 227 19.32 -12.00 1.93
CA HIS A 227 18.87 -12.06 3.33
C HIS A 227 17.74 -11.07 3.57
N VAL A 228 16.56 -11.58 3.97
CA VAL A 228 15.36 -10.77 4.20
C VAL A 228 15.21 -10.50 5.69
N ILE A 229 15.06 -9.22 6.06
CA ILE A 229 14.66 -8.82 7.42
C ILE A 229 13.36 -8.03 7.37
N THR A 230 12.53 -8.20 8.38
CA THR A 230 11.30 -7.42 8.55
C THR A 230 11.48 -6.50 9.74
N GLN A 231 11.75 -5.24 9.47
CA GLN A 231 11.94 -4.22 10.49
C GLN A 231 11.41 -2.89 9.95
N SER A 232 10.36 -2.36 10.57
CA SER A 232 9.86 -1.04 10.24
C SER A 232 10.71 0.02 10.91
N GLU A 233 11.22 0.98 10.15
CA GLU A 233 11.83 2.21 10.66
C GLU A 233 10.79 3.33 10.56
N LYS A 234 10.48 4.00 11.69
CA LYS A 234 9.47 5.07 11.74
C LYS A 234 9.84 6.20 10.77
N GLY A 235 8.88 6.62 9.94
CA GLY A 235 9.01 7.78 9.07
C GLY A 235 9.76 7.56 7.75
N GLN A 236 10.35 6.38 7.49
CA GLN A 236 11.10 6.13 6.26
C GLN A 236 10.24 5.65 5.08
N ALA A 237 9.03 5.19 5.34
CA ALA A 237 8.15 4.67 4.30
C ALA A 237 6.68 5.03 4.57
N PRO A 238 5.85 5.13 3.51
CA PRO A 238 4.41 5.36 3.65
C PRO A 238 3.75 4.29 4.53
N GLY A 239 2.87 4.73 5.46
CA GLY A 239 2.16 3.82 6.36
C GLY A 239 2.99 3.27 7.53
N SER A 240 4.15 3.87 7.84
CA SER A 240 4.99 3.50 8.99
C SER A 240 4.52 4.08 10.34
N LEU A 241 3.47 4.90 10.35
CA LEU A 241 2.92 5.52 11.57
C LEU A 241 2.16 4.51 12.42
N GLU A 242 2.16 4.72 13.75
CA GLU A 242 1.62 3.77 14.74
C GLU A 242 0.12 3.53 14.60
N SER A 243 -0.68 4.57 14.31
CA SER A 243 -2.12 4.45 14.07
C SER A 243 -2.44 4.69 12.60
N HIS A 244 -2.91 3.65 11.93
CA HIS A 244 -3.27 3.67 10.52
C HIS A 244 -4.32 2.58 10.23
N TYR A 245 -5.08 2.70 9.13
CA TYR A 245 -6.09 1.73 8.69
C TYR A 245 -7.29 1.57 9.66
N ALA A 246 -7.50 2.53 10.56
CA ALA A 246 -8.47 2.40 11.62
C ALA A 246 -9.91 2.69 11.14
N PRO A 247 -10.90 1.88 11.56
CA PRO A 247 -12.32 2.23 11.46
C PRO A 247 -12.64 3.44 12.36
N ARG A 248 -13.84 4.04 12.18
CA ARG A 248 -14.36 5.10 13.07
C ARG A 248 -14.71 4.56 14.44
N LYS A 249 -15.27 3.34 14.48
CA LYS A 249 -15.55 2.61 15.72
C LYS A 249 -14.28 2.05 16.32
N LYS A 250 -14.25 1.93 17.64
CA LYS A 250 -13.14 1.29 18.34
C LYS A 250 -13.04 -0.18 17.95
N LEU A 251 -11.84 -0.64 17.63
CA LEU A 251 -11.51 -2.02 17.28
C LEU A 251 -10.63 -2.62 18.37
N PHE A 252 -10.98 -3.80 18.87
CA PHE A 252 -10.21 -4.53 19.89
C PHE A 252 -9.97 -5.97 19.45
N TRP A 253 -9.00 -6.62 20.07
CA TRP A 253 -8.76 -8.04 19.86
C TRP A 253 -9.88 -8.89 20.46
N TYR A 254 -10.36 -9.88 19.71
CA TYR A 254 -11.23 -10.92 20.20
C TYR A 254 -10.40 -12.03 20.86
N HIS A 255 -10.73 -12.39 22.11
CA HIS A 255 -10.14 -13.51 22.82
C HIS A 255 -11.16 -14.65 22.90
N SER A 256 -10.75 -15.87 22.51
CA SER A 256 -11.65 -17.04 22.55
C SER A 256 -12.19 -17.28 23.97
N GLY A 257 -13.52 -17.39 24.09
CA GLY A 257 -14.19 -17.50 25.37
C GLY A 257 -14.84 -16.21 25.88
N GLU A 258 -14.62 -15.06 25.23
CA GLU A 258 -15.42 -13.86 25.50
C GLU A 258 -16.89 -14.13 25.12
N LEU A 259 -17.78 -13.78 26.04
CA LEU A 259 -19.22 -13.94 25.81
C LEU A 259 -19.66 -13.00 24.68
N PRO A 260 -20.49 -13.49 23.74
CA PRO A 260 -21.07 -12.67 22.70
C PRO A 260 -21.90 -11.53 23.29
N GLN A 261 -21.81 -10.35 22.68
CA GLN A 261 -22.56 -9.16 23.08
C GLN A 261 -23.39 -8.65 21.90
N GLU A 262 -24.66 -8.34 22.15
CA GLU A 262 -25.62 -7.94 21.13
C GLU A 262 -25.26 -6.66 20.36
N ASN A 263 -24.45 -5.77 20.97
CA ASN A 263 -24.05 -4.49 20.35
C ASN A 263 -22.64 -4.51 19.75
N VAL A 264 -22.06 -5.70 19.51
CA VAL A 264 -20.69 -5.86 19.04
C VAL A 264 -20.64 -6.49 17.66
N GLY A 265 -19.79 -5.96 16.79
CA GLY A 265 -19.45 -6.55 15.51
C GLY A 265 -18.14 -7.35 15.60
N LEU A 266 -18.10 -8.53 14.98
CA LEU A 266 -16.92 -9.38 14.94
C LEU A 266 -16.40 -9.54 13.52
N LEU A 267 -15.09 -9.34 13.34
CA LEU A 267 -14.35 -9.79 12.17
C LEU A 267 -13.65 -11.10 12.49
N SER A 268 -14.09 -12.18 11.89
CA SER A 268 -13.51 -13.52 12.08
C SER A 268 -12.77 -13.99 10.83
N PHE A 269 -11.85 -14.95 10.98
CA PHE A 269 -11.04 -15.42 9.86
C PHE A 269 -11.80 -16.35 8.94
N SER A 270 -12.22 -17.53 9.43
CA SER A 270 -12.70 -18.60 8.54
C SER A 270 -14.10 -19.14 8.86
N LYS A 271 -14.69 -18.72 9.96
CA LYS A 271 -16.02 -19.20 10.37
C LYS A 271 -16.80 -18.14 11.12
N LYS A 272 -18.13 -18.21 11.01
CA LYS A 272 -18.99 -17.40 11.86
C LYS A 272 -18.92 -17.88 13.30
N ILE A 273 -18.76 -16.95 14.24
CA ILE A 273 -18.81 -17.19 15.68
C ILE A 273 -20.20 -16.72 16.14
N PRO A 274 -21.03 -17.61 16.70
CA PRO A 274 -22.40 -17.26 17.06
C PRO A 274 -22.44 -16.25 18.21
N GLY A 275 -23.55 -15.48 18.28
CA GLY A 275 -23.85 -14.56 19.38
C GLY A 275 -23.40 -13.13 19.16
N PHE A 276 -22.74 -12.79 18.07
CA PHE A 276 -22.47 -11.41 17.67
C PHE A 276 -23.59 -10.90 16.75
N ARG A 277 -23.96 -9.63 16.92
CA ARG A 277 -25.01 -9.00 16.11
C ARG A 277 -24.65 -8.98 14.62
N VAL A 278 -23.39 -8.68 14.31
CA VAL A 278 -22.83 -8.72 12.97
C VAL A 278 -21.51 -9.49 13.02
N ASN A 279 -21.35 -10.48 12.17
CA ASN A 279 -20.11 -11.23 12.04
C ASN A 279 -19.71 -11.30 10.57
N GLU A 280 -18.65 -10.58 10.22
CA GLU A 280 -17.98 -10.65 8.91
C GLU A 280 -16.91 -11.74 8.96
N VAL A 281 -16.83 -12.54 7.91
CA VAL A 281 -15.84 -13.62 7.76
C VAL A 281 -14.92 -13.28 6.60
N LEU A 282 -13.60 -13.27 6.83
CA LEU A 282 -12.62 -12.90 5.82
C LEU A 282 -12.52 -13.95 4.70
N SER A 283 -12.51 -15.25 5.06
CA SER A 283 -12.42 -16.34 4.08
C SER A 283 -13.02 -17.61 4.67
N PHE A 284 -14.14 -18.06 4.17
CA PHE A 284 -14.76 -19.34 4.62
C PHE A 284 -13.90 -20.56 4.26
N SER A 285 -13.03 -20.45 3.26
CA SER A 285 -12.08 -21.49 2.86
C SER A 285 -10.79 -21.49 3.69
N GLY A 286 -10.58 -20.48 4.54
CA GLY A 286 -9.31 -20.26 5.26
C GLY A 286 -8.16 -19.78 4.37
N ASN A 287 -8.46 -19.29 3.17
CA ASN A 287 -7.47 -18.81 2.21
C ASN A 287 -7.01 -17.39 2.57
N LEU A 288 -5.71 -17.20 2.78
CA LEU A 288 -5.13 -15.91 3.17
C LEU A 288 -5.19 -14.86 2.05
N LEU A 289 -5.16 -15.25 0.77
CA LEU A 289 -5.32 -14.30 -0.35
C LEU A 289 -6.74 -13.73 -0.37
N GLU A 290 -7.74 -14.60 -0.22
CA GLU A 290 -9.15 -14.20 -0.09
C GLU A 290 -9.36 -13.32 1.15
N ALA A 291 -8.78 -13.70 2.30
CA ALA A 291 -8.86 -12.94 3.53
C ALA A 291 -8.24 -11.53 3.39
N ALA A 292 -7.10 -11.42 2.73
CA ALA A 292 -6.46 -10.13 2.45
C ALA A 292 -7.33 -9.25 1.54
N ALA A 293 -7.85 -9.81 0.46
CA ALA A 293 -8.73 -9.10 -0.48
C ALA A 293 -10.00 -8.56 0.19
N ASN A 294 -10.54 -9.30 1.16
CA ASN A 294 -11.77 -8.96 1.87
C ASN A 294 -11.58 -8.05 3.08
N LEU A 295 -10.34 -7.90 3.61
CA LEU A 295 -10.08 -7.26 4.90
C LEU A 295 -10.70 -5.88 5.04
N TYR A 296 -10.38 -4.95 4.15
CA TYR A 296 -10.84 -3.57 4.25
C TYR A 296 -12.33 -3.43 3.97
N GLY A 297 -12.86 -4.19 2.99
CA GLY A 297 -14.30 -4.22 2.73
C GLY A 297 -15.11 -4.72 3.93
N ALA A 298 -14.65 -5.79 4.59
CA ALA A 298 -15.30 -6.33 5.79
C ALA A 298 -15.21 -5.35 6.98
N LEU A 299 -14.05 -4.72 7.20
CA LEU A 299 -13.91 -3.67 8.23
C LEU A 299 -14.83 -2.49 7.99
N ARG A 300 -15.05 -2.05 6.72
CA ARG A 300 -15.99 -0.98 6.39
C ARG A 300 -17.42 -1.38 6.68
N ARG A 301 -17.86 -2.56 6.24
CA ARG A 301 -19.23 -3.04 6.53
C ARG A 301 -19.50 -3.13 8.03
N LEU A 302 -18.52 -3.57 8.81
CA LEU A 302 -18.61 -3.56 10.27
C LEU A 302 -18.66 -2.14 10.84
N ASP A 303 -17.83 -1.22 10.32
CA ASP A 303 -17.80 0.18 10.78
C ASP A 303 -19.13 0.92 10.50
N GLU A 304 -19.83 0.53 9.43
CA GLU A 304 -21.15 1.08 9.05
C GLU A 304 -22.32 0.40 9.73
N SER A 305 -22.11 -0.82 10.26
CA SER A 305 -23.16 -1.60 10.90
C SER A 305 -23.65 -0.96 12.21
N PRO A 306 -24.89 -1.29 12.70
CA PRO A 306 -25.45 -0.69 13.91
C PRO A 306 -24.91 -1.38 15.19
N VAL A 307 -23.59 -1.35 15.38
CA VAL A 307 -22.88 -1.86 16.56
C VAL A 307 -22.09 -0.75 17.22
N GLU A 308 -21.74 -0.88 18.49
CA GLU A 308 -21.04 0.16 19.26
C GLU A 308 -19.52 0.11 19.05
N TYR A 309 -18.95 -1.10 19.02
CA TYR A 309 -17.53 -1.33 18.80
C TYR A 309 -17.29 -2.65 18.05
N LEU A 310 -16.07 -2.87 17.65
CA LEU A 310 -15.66 -4.00 16.83
C LEU A 310 -14.65 -4.87 17.56
N LEU A 311 -14.75 -6.16 17.33
CA LEU A 311 -13.74 -7.15 17.71
C LEU A 311 -13.15 -7.78 16.45
N VAL A 312 -11.89 -8.21 16.54
CA VAL A 312 -11.20 -8.92 15.47
C VAL A 312 -10.47 -10.15 16.00
N GLU A 313 -10.69 -11.28 15.34
CA GLU A 313 -9.97 -12.53 15.61
C GLU A 313 -8.53 -12.41 15.10
N PRO A 314 -7.50 -12.68 15.95
CA PRO A 314 -6.12 -12.72 15.49
C PRO A 314 -5.87 -13.91 14.56
N LEU A 315 -5.02 -13.69 13.53
CA LEU A 315 -4.60 -14.73 12.58
C LEU A 315 -3.16 -15.18 12.86
N SER A 316 -2.77 -16.30 12.23
CA SER A 316 -1.37 -16.73 12.21
C SER A 316 -0.50 -15.74 11.43
N GLU A 317 0.65 -15.37 12.00
CA GLU A 317 1.60 -14.42 11.40
C GLU A 317 2.61 -15.12 10.47
N VAL A 318 2.14 -16.00 9.58
CA VAL A 318 2.96 -16.70 8.60
C VAL A 318 2.56 -16.25 7.19
N GLY A 319 3.55 -15.98 6.35
CA GLY A 319 3.32 -15.54 4.97
C GLY A 319 2.46 -14.28 4.90
N LEU A 320 1.39 -14.32 4.10
CA LEU A 320 0.46 -13.18 3.96
C LEU A 320 -0.32 -12.85 5.24
N GLY A 321 -0.45 -13.82 6.17
CA GLY A 321 -1.05 -13.58 7.49
C GLY A 321 -0.28 -12.54 8.30
N PHE A 322 1.04 -12.46 8.14
CA PHE A 322 1.86 -11.41 8.75
C PHE A 322 1.45 -10.02 8.25
N SER A 323 1.18 -9.88 6.96
CA SER A 323 0.74 -8.60 6.37
C SER A 323 -0.66 -8.19 6.84
N ILE A 324 -1.59 -9.13 6.95
CA ILE A 324 -2.94 -8.89 7.50
C ILE A 324 -2.82 -8.45 8.96
N MET A 325 -2.04 -9.17 9.76
CA MET A 325 -1.84 -8.84 11.18
C MET A 325 -1.15 -7.49 11.40
N ASP A 326 -0.20 -7.09 10.55
CA ASP A 326 0.39 -5.74 10.62
C ASP A 326 -0.70 -4.65 10.48
N ARG A 327 -1.63 -4.82 9.53
CA ARG A 327 -2.75 -3.88 9.35
C ARG A 327 -3.69 -3.86 10.55
N LEU A 328 -4.04 -5.01 11.06
CA LEU A 328 -4.92 -5.14 12.22
C LEU A 328 -4.29 -4.56 13.49
N LYS A 329 -2.99 -4.83 13.74
CA LYS A 329 -2.25 -4.25 14.88
C LYS A 329 -2.25 -2.73 14.87
N ARG A 330 -2.17 -2.09 13.68
CA ARG A 330 -2.22 -0.63 13.53
C ARG A 330 -3.64 -0.06 13.62
N ALA A 331 -4.66 -0.88 13.30
CA ALA A 331 -6.06 -0.48 13.36
C ALA A 331 -6.67 -0.63 14.77
N VAL A 332 -6.15 -1.58 15.57
CA VAL A 332 -6.63 -1.86 16.93
C VAL A 332 -6.34 -0.67 17.84
N THR A 333 -7.35 -0.27 18.58
CA THR A 333 -7.25 0.81 19.57
C THR A 333 -6.40 0.36 20.76
N SER A 334 -5.35 1.10 21.05
CA SER A 334 -4.59 0.92 22.30
C SER A 334 -5.52 1.17 23.50
N LYS A 335 -5.46 0.27 24.50
CA LYS A 335 -6.21 0.42 25.76
C LYS A 335 -5.67 1.57 26.58
#